data_2972cf96c5418582a4eb3cf22e4ace37
#
_entry.id   2972cf96c5418582a4eb3cf22e4ace37
#
_cell.length_a   1.000
_cell.length_b   1.000
_cell.length_c   1.000
_cell.angle_alpha   90.00
_cell.angle_beta   90.00
_cell.angle_gamma   90.00
#
_symmetry.space_group_name_H-M   'P 1'
#
loop_
_entity.id
_entity.type
_entity.pdbx_description
1 polymer ?
#
loop_
_entity_poly.entity_id
_entity_poly.type
_entity_poly.pdbx_seq_one_letter_code
_entity_poly.pdbx_strand_id
1 'polypeptide(L)'
;MKAMVLSDFSPIESRPLKLKEVSWPKPGPDELLIRVSYCGVCHTDLHTVEGELPSVRLPRIPGHQVVGWVEKTGEKVTLFQTGERAGCAWLYQTCGHCHFCLTQRENLCHKAKFTGYDVD
;
A
#
# COMPACT_ATOMS: atom_id res chain seq x y z
N MET A 1 5.68 -12.94 8.61
CA MET A 1 6.66 -11.85 8.45
C MET A 1 6.46 -10.79 9.51
N LYS A 2 7.48 -9.95 9.78
CA LYS A 2 7.32 -8.82 10.72
C LYS A 2 6.78 -7.60 9.99
N ALA A 3 5.84 -6.88 10.62
CA ALA A 3 5.29 -5.63 10.12
C ALA A 3 4.99 -4.66 11.26
N MET A 4 5.03 -3.35 10.97
CA MET A 4 4.56 -2.31 11.89
C MET A 4 3.04 -2.15 11.70
N VAL A 5 2.27 -2.53 12.71
CA VAL A 5 0.80 -2.59 12.63
C VAL A 5 0.19 -1.50 13.50
N LEU A 6 -0.69 -0.71 12.91
CA LEU A 6 -1.58 0.22 13.58
C LEU A 6 -2.86 -0.54 13.99
N SER A 7 -3.15 -0.61 15.27
CA SER A 7 -4.36 -1.26 15.78
C SER A 7 -5.39 -0.25 16.31
N ASP A 8 -4.93 0.91 16.74
CA ASP A 8 -5.76 2.01 17.28
C ASP A 8 -5.16 3.34 16.87
N PHE A 9 -6.00 4.33 16.57
CA PHE A 9 -5.56 5.69 16.29
C PHE A 9 -5.13 6.38 17.60
N SER A 10 -3.99 7.03 17.56
CA SER A 10 -3.54 7.89 18.67
C SER A 10 -2.39 8.79 18.24
N PRO A 11 -2.08 9.84 19.03
CA PRO A 11 -0.96 10.73 18.74
C PRO A 11 0.35 9.96 18.57
N ILE A 12 1.17 10.36 17.62
CA ILE A 12 2.42 9.66 17.27
C ILE A 12 3.39 9.54 18.46
N GLU A 13 3.36 10.47 19.39
CA GLU A 13 4.18 10.47 20.61
C GLU A 13 3.89 9.25 21.48
N SER A 14 2.69 8.68 21.41
CA SER A 14 2.31 7.47 22.14
C SER A 14 2.86 6.19 21.49
N ARG A 15 3.52 6.29 20.33
CA ARG A 15 4.08 5.19 19.55
C ARG A 15 3.05 4.11 19.23
N PRO A 16 1.97 4.45 18.50
CA PRO A 16 0.84 3.54 18.26
C PRO A 16 1.18 2.37 17.34
N LEU A 17 2.18 2.50 16.48
CA LEU A 17 2.65 1.41 15.63
C LEU A 17 3.38 0.35 16.47
N LYS A 18 2.94 -0.90 16.34
CA LYS A 18 3.54 -2.04 17.05
C LYS A 18 4.11 -3.05 16.06
N LEU A 19 5.33 -3.50 16.33
CA LEU A 19 5.93 -4.61 15.58
C LEU A 19 5.17 -5.90 15.89
N LYS A 20 4.56 -6.49 14.86
CA LYS A 20 3.81 -7.74 14.98
C LYS A 20 4.27 -8.76 13.94
N GLU A 21 4.08 -10.03 14.27
CA GLU A 21 4.14 -11.12 13.31
C GLU A 21 2.80 -11.19 12.55
N VAL A 22 2.87 -11.12 11.22
CA VAL A 22 1.70 -11.22 10.32
C VAL A 22 1.95 -12.31 9.27
N SER A 23 0.88 -12.81 8.68
CA SER A 23 0.98 -13.77 7.58
C SER A 23 1.67 -13.13 6.37
N TRP A 24 2.32 -13.96 5.55
CA TRP A 24 2.85 -13.50 4.27
C TRP A 24 1.69 -13.18 3.31
N PRO A 25 1.71 -12.01 2.65
CA PRO A 25 0.72 -11.69 1.64
C PRO A 25 0.89 -12.63 0.43
N LYS A 26 -0.22 -12.90 -0.24
CA LYS A 26 -0.23 -13.66 -1.50
C LYS A 26 -0.71 -12.72 -2.59
N PRO A 27 0.07 -12.51 -3.66
CA PRO A 27 -0.35 -11.65 -4.75
C PRO A 27 -1.55 -12.27 -5.47
N GLY A 28 -2.52 -11.43 -5.82
CA GLY A 28 -3.60 -11.79 -6.74
C GLY A 28 -3.09 -11.97 -8.17
N PRO A 29 -3.97 -12.35 -9.11
CA PRO A 29 -3.55 -12.66 -10.48
C PRO A 29 -2.83 -11.51 -11.20
N ASP A 30 -3.20 -10.28 -10.93
CA ASP A 30 -2.66 -9.06 -11.55
C ASP A 30 -1.70 -8.27 -10.63
N GLU A 31 -1.25 -8.88 -9.52
CA GLU A 31 -0.47 -8.22 -8.49
C GLU A 31 0.97 -8.73 -8.41
N LEU A 32 1.80 -7.92 -7.76
CA LEU A 32 3.19 -8.26 -7.44
C LEU A 32 3.35 -8.45 -5.93
N LEU A 33 4.16 -9.41 -5.52
CA LEU A 33 4.73 -9.46 -4.19
C LEU A 33 6.12 -8.80 -4.23
N ILE A 34 6.27 -7.69 -3.54
CA ILE A 34 7.53 -6.94 -3.48
C ILE A 34 8.20 -7.20 -2.13
N ARG A 35 9.43 -7.70 -2.17
CA ARG A 35 10.31 -7.73 -1.01
C ARG A 35 10.84 -6.33 -0.78
N VAL A 36 10.29 -5.66 0.22
CA VAL A 36 10.58 -4.25 0.52
C VAL A 36 12.04 -4.08 0.94
N SER A 37 12.74 -3.15 0.27
CA SER A 37 14.07 -2.69 0.68
C SER A 37 13.98 -1.41 1.50
N TYR A 38 13.15 -0.47 1.06
CA TYR A 38 12.92 0.80 1.73
C TYR A 38 11.45 1.21 1.59
N CYS A 39 10.93 1.84 2.62
CA CYS A 39 9.66 2.53 2.60
C CYS A 39 9.87 3.95 3.13
N GLY A 40 9.62 4.95 2.31
CA GLY A 40 9.64 6.35 2.71
C GLY A 40 8.46 6.67 3.64
N VAL A 41 8.66 7.67 4.49
CA VAL A 41 7.63 8.20 5.39
C VAL A 41 7.30 9.62 4.99
N CYS A 42 6.03 9.95 4.87
CA CYS A 42 5.56 11.29 4.62
C CYS A 42 4.45 11.71 5.59
N HIS A 43 3.94 12.93 5.44
CA HIS A 43 2.91 13.47 6.32
C HIS A 43 1.59 12.67 6.27
N THR A 44 1.30 12.03 5.15
CA THR A 44 0.11 11.15 5.01
C THR A 44 0.17 9.94 5.94
N ASP A 45 1.36 9.39 6.20
CA ASP A 45 1.51 8.30 7.16
C ASP A 45 1.18 8.75 8.58
N LEU A 46 1.57 10.00 8.95
CA LEU A 46 1.21 10.61 10.21
C LEU A 46 -0.31 10.77 10.33
N HIS A 47 -0.96 11.38 9.34
CA HIS A 47 -2.41 11.53 9.30
C HIS A 47 -3.14 10.19 9.39
N THR A 48 -2.60 9.14 8.76
CA THR A 48 -3.16 7.78 8.85
C THR A 48 -3.08 7.24 10.27
N VAL A 49 -1.92 7.43 10.92
CA VAL A 49 -1.66 6.92 12.28
C VAL A 49 -2.50 7.64 13.34
N GLU A 50 -2.68 8.94 13.19
CA GLU A 50 -3.44 9.78 14.12
C GLU A 50 -4.95 9.77 13.86
N GLY A 51 -5.39 9.12 12.77
CA GLY A 51 -6.81 8.97 12.46
C GLY A 51 -7.46 10.23 11.87
N GLU A 52 -6.66 11.14 11.32
CA GLU A 52 -7.15 12.37 10.69
C GLU A 52 -7.74 12.14 9.29
N LEU A 53 -7.40 11.02 8.68
CA LEU A 53 -7.97 10.65 7.38
C LEU A 53 -9.27 9.86 7.56
N PRO A 54 -10.35 10.20 6.83
CA PRO A 54 -11.61 9.48 6.91
C PRO A 54 -11.46 8.06 6.37
N SER A 55 -12.20 7.11 6.94
CA SER A 55 -12.39 5.76 6.40
C SER A 55 -11.21 4.79 6.48
N VAL A 56 -10.11 5.10 7.17
CA VAL A 56 -9.05 4.12 7.44
C VAL A 56 -9.63 2.98 8.27
N ARG A 57 -9.45 1.74 7.78
CA ARG A 57 -9.90 0.54 8.49
C ARG A 57 -8.72 -0.08 9.24
N LEU A 58 -8.91 -0.30 10.54
CA LEU A 58 -7.93 -0.96 11.39
C LEU A 58 -8.22 -2.47 11.53
N PRO A 59 -7.22 -3.32 11.78
CA PRO A 59 -5.80 -2.96 11.82
C PRO A 59 -5.26 -2.60 10.45
N ARG A 60 -4.17 -1.79 10.38
CA ARG A 60 -3.54 -1.35 9.14
C ARG A 60 -2.01 -1.44 9.23
N ILE A 61 -1.36 -1.78 8.13
CA ILE A 61 0.08 -1.62 7.92
C ILE A 61 0.27 -0.37 7.05
N PRO A 62 0.61 0.79 7.62
CA PRO A 62 0.80 2.02 6.83
C PRO A 62 2.08 1.96 6.02
N GLY A 63 2.20 2.88 5.06
CA GLY A 63 3.34 3.02 4.17
C GLY A 63 2.95 2.92 2.70
N HIS A 64 3.43 3.84 1.86
CA HIS A 64 3.02 3.95 0.46
C HIS A 64 4.13 4.51 -0.46
N GLN A 65 5.36 4.57 0.00
CA GLN A 65 6.54 4.99 -0.77
C GLN A 65 7.56 3.85 -0.79
N VAL A 66 7.11 2.72 -1.30
CA VAL A 66 7.86 1.46 -1.25
C VAL A 66 8.75 1.29 -2.47
N VAL A 67 9.98 0.85 -2.26
CA VAL A 67 10.86 0.33 -3.29
C VAL A 67 11.46 -1.01 -2.83
N GLY A 68 11.63 -1.92 -3.77
CA GLY A 68 12.14 -3.25 -3.46
C GLY A 68 12.36 -4.08 -4.71
N TRP A 69 12.26 -5.38 -4.53
CA TRP A 69 12.49 -6.38 -5.56
C TRP A 69 11.25 -7.26 -5.70
N VAL A 70 10.84 -7.54 -6.93
CA VAL A 70 9.75 -8.47 -7.22
C VAL A 70 10.15 -9.87 -6.75
N GLU A 71 9.43 -10.39 -5.76
CA GLU A 71 9.65 -11.73 -5.22
C GLU A 71 8.76 -12.76 -5.89
N LYS A 72 7.52 -12.36 -6.22
CA LYS A 72 6.56 -13.18 -6.98
C LYS A 72 5.68 -12.29 -7.84
N THR A 73 5.22 -12.85 -8.96
CA THR A 73 4.23 -12.25 -9.85
C THR A 73 2.95 -13.06 -9.83
N GLY A 74 1.81 -12.39 -9.95
CA GLY A 74 0.54 -13.03 -10.27
C GLY A 74 0.55 -13.61 -11.71
N GLU A 75 -0.33 -14.54 -11.98
CA GLU A 75 -0.35 -15.29 -13.24
C GLU A 75 -0.62 -14.47 -14.50
N LYS A 76 -1.24 -13.30 -14.35
CA LYS A 76 -1.57 -12.37 -15.45
C LYS A 76 -0.58 -11.21 -15.59
N VAL A 77 0.41 -11.14 -14.73
CA VAL A 77 1.42 -10.09 -14.79
C VAL A 77 2.39 -10.34 -15.92
N THR A 78 2.48 -9.40 -16.86
CA THR A 78 3.38 -9.50 -18.04
C THR A 78 4.46 -8.44 -18.06
N LEU A 79 4.31 -7.36 -17.27
CA LEU A 79 5.21 -6.19 -17.30
C LEU A 79 6.42 -6.33 -16.37
N PHE A 80 6.38 -7.28 -15.44
CA PHE A 80 7.44 -7.47 -14.45
C PHE A 80 7.83 -8.94 -14.33
N GLN A 81 9.09 -9.17 -14.02
CA GLN A 81 9.62 -10.51 -13.72
C GLN A 81 10.19 -10.55 -12.29
N THR A 82 10.21 -11.75 -11.72
CA THR A 82 10.86 -12.00 -10.42
C THR A 82 12.33 -11.60 -10.48
N GLY A 83 12.80 -10.87 -9.48
CA GLY A 83 14.16 -10.34 -9.38
C GLY A 83 14.33 -8.92 -9.95
N GLU A 84 13.31 -8.32 -10.56
CA GLU A 84 13.37 -6.93 -11.01
C GLU A 84 13.11 -5.96 -9.85
N ARG A 85 13.60 -4.73 -10.01
CA ARG A 85 13.29 -3.63 -9.09
C ARG A 85 11.90 -3.09 -9.39
N ALA A 86 11.11 -2.91 -8.34
CA ALA A 86 9.79 -2.31 -8.44
C ALA A 86 9.53 -1.35 -7.29
N GLY A 87 8.59 -0.45 -7.51
CA GLY A 87 8.09 0.44 -6.48
C GLY A 87 6.57 0.40 -6.40
N CYS A 88 6.04 0.71 -5.22
CA CYS A 88 4.63 0.90 -4.99
C CYS A 88 4.40 2.30 -4.46
N ALA A 89 3.54 3.06 -5.14
CA ALA A 89 3.17 4.42 -4.77
C ALA A 89 1.85 4.46 -4.00
N TRP A 90 1.41 5.67 -3.66
CA TRP A 90 0.15 5.91 -2.97
C TRP A 90 -1.06 5.30 -3.69
N LEU A 91 -1.18 5.52 -5.02
CA LEU A 91 -2.28 4.99 -5.83
C LEU A 91 -2.08 3.49 -6.09
N TYR A 92 -2.82 2.65 -5.38
CA TYR A 92 -2.76 1.19 -5.51
C TYR A 92 -3.53 0.67 -6.71
N GLN A 93 -4.79 1.05 -6.84
CA GLN A 93 -5.69 0.51 -7.86
C GLN A 93 -6.72 1.54 -8.31
N THR A 94 -7.10 1.47 -9.60
CA THR A 94 -8.19 2.24 -10.18
C THR A 94 -9.11 1.35 -11.00
N CYS A 95 -10.28 1.85 -11.41
CA CYS A 95 -11.24 1.01 -12.15
C CYS A 95 -10.87 0.78 -13.63
N GLY A 96 -9.97 1.56 -14.21
CA GLY A 96 -9.51 1.44 -15.59
C GLY A 96 -10.50 1.90 -16.69
N HIS A 97 -11.78 2.15 -16.37
CA HIS A 97 -12.82 2.40 -17.38
C HIS A 97 -13.66 3.67 -17.18
N CYS A 98 -13.52 4.40 -16.09
CA CYS A 98 -14.22 5.69 -15.92
C CYS A 98 -13.55 6.79 -16.74
N HIS A 99 -14.24 7.92 -16.88
CA HIS A 99 -13.72 9.08 -17.61
C HIS A 99 -12.30 9.47 -17.18
N PHE A 100 -12.02 9.49 -15.88
CA PHE A 100 -10.71 9.85 -15.35
C PHE A 100 -9.63 8.84 -15.75
N CYS A 101 -9.91 7.54 -15.64
CA CYS A 101 -8.95 6.51 -16.07
C CYS A 101 -8.67 6.55 -17.57
N LEU A 102 -9.71 6.76 -18.39
CA LEU A 102 -9.57 6.82 -19.86
C LEU A 102 -8.88 8.10 -20.36
N THR A 103 -8.78 9.13 -19.52
CA THR A 103 -8.15 10.41 -19.87
C THR A 103 -6.84 10.65 -19.12
N GLN A 104 -6.18 9.58 -18.63
CA GLN A 104 -4.89 9.62 -17.92
C GLN A 104 -4.92 10.50 -16.65
N ARG A 105 -6.04 10.48 -15.95
CA ARG A 105 -6.28 11.16 -14.67
C ARG A 105 -6.79 10.17 -13.62
N GLU A 106 -6.22 8.97 -13.60
CA GLU A 106 -6.61 7.85 -12.76
C GLU A 106 -6.54 8.15 -11.26
N ASN A 107 -5.71 9.10 -10.84
CA ASN A 107 -5.67 9.62 -9.48
C ASN A 107 -7.00 10.26 -9.01
N LEU A 108 -7.88 10.63 -9.96
CA LEU A 108 -9.22 11.16 -9.69
C LEU A 108 -10.32 10.08 -9.82
N CYS A 109 -9.95 8.83 -9.98
CA CYS A 109 -10.91 7.74 -10.09
C CYS A 109 -11.73 7.60 -8.79
N HIS A 110 -13.06 7.60 -8.91
CA HIS A 110 -13.96 7.44 -7.74
C HIS A 110 -13.88 6.05 -7.08
N LYS A 111 -13.25 5.08 -7.73
CA LYS A 111 -13.01 3.73 -7.20
C LYS A 111 -11.52 3.49 -6.91
N ALA A 112 -10.73 4.57 -6.82
CA ALA A 112 -9.34 4.46 -6.45
C ALA A 112 -9.19 3.80 -5.08
N LYS A 113 -8.15 2.98 -4.92
CA LYS A 113 -7.67 2.45 -3.64
C LYS A 113 -6.25 2.89 -3.43
N PHE A 114 -5.86 3.04 -2.17
CA PHE A 114 -4.59 3.62 -1.79
C PHE A 114 -3.80 2.68 -0.88
N THR A 115 -2.51 2.57 -1.15
CA THR A 115 -1.56 1.75 -0.39
C THR A 115 -1.37 2.28 1.02
N GLY A 116 -1.36 1.43 2.01
CA GLY A 116 -1.19 1.82 3.41
C GLY A 116 -2.42 2.52 4.02
N TYR A 117 -3.51 2.66 3.25
CA TYR A 117 -4.76 3.32 3.63
C TYR A 117 -5.98 2.40 3.42
N ASP A 118 -6.28 2.02 2.17
CA ASP A 118 -7.35 1.07 1.84
C ASP A 118 -6.86 -0.38 1.87
N VAL A 119 -5.59 -0.58 1.53
CA VAL A 119 -4.88 -1.87 1.48
C VAL A 119 -3.55 -1.77 2.19
N ASP A 120 -3.05 -2.91 2.67
CA ASP A 120 -1.74 -3.02 3.34
C ASP A 120 -0.59 -3.10 2.33
#